data_75de9c4f1ba3907b068938acd57dba15
#
_entry.id   75de9c4f1ba3907b068938acd57dba15
#
_cell.length_a   1.000
_cell.length_b   1.000
_cell.length_c   1.000
_cell.angle_alpha   90.00
_cell.angle_beta   90.00
_cell.angle_gamma   90.00
#
_symmetry.space_group_name_H-M   'P 1'
#
loop_
_entity.id
_entity.type
_entity.pdbx_description
1 polymer ?
#
loop_
_entity_poly.entity_id
_entity_poly.type
_entity_poly.pdbx_seq_one_letter_code
_entity_poly.pdbx_strand_id
1 'polypeptide(L)'
;MNSRALNNLEVVQPLRLCWWIFAVRGGLAVVFAVVLFLTSSFLGIFFFDPVTLVYLSLLLGSFVLSNGLLLGVAAGFAYEHRLHLWWLALAEGCFALLLGIYIGISLMLTSQSLALLAGMSALGGGCFQIALAVKLREDRPNLVLLTIGGLVSLCVGMVFLEHLHQAARPTTLVLSAFELFRGITWSVLAFRLRR
;
A
#
# COMPACT_ATOMS: atom_id res chain seq x y z
N MET A 1 -21.73 -15.85 28.78
CA MET A 1 -21.18 -15.54 27.44
C MET A 1 -20.08 -14.51 27.66
N ASN A 2 -18.85 -14.81 27.28
CA ASN A 2 -17.65 -14.06 27.70
C ASN A 2 -17.60 -12.71 26.98
N SER A 3 -17.44 -11.59 27.70
CA SER A 3 -17.38 -10.23 27.14
C SER A 3 -16.35 -10.07 26.02
N ARG A 4 -15.28 -10.90 26.05
CA ARG A 4 -14.27 -10.98 24.97
C ARG A 4 -14.83 -11.56 23.67
N ALA A 5 -15.78 -12.49 23.73
CA ALA A 5 -16.39 -13.08 22.52
C ALA A 5 -17.34 -12.09 21.83
N LEU A 6 -18.02 -11.22 22.60
CA LEU A 6 -18.90 -10.18 22.05
C LEU A 6 -18.06 -9.07 21.38
N ASN A 7 -16.95 -8.63 21.96
CA ASN A 7 -16.05 -7.66 21.34
C ASN A 7 -15.45 -8.17 20.03
N ASN A 8 -15.14 -9.47 19.94
CA ASN A 8 -14.60 -10.09 18.71
C ASN A 8 -15.64 -10.07 17.57
N LEU A 9 -16.91 -10.33 17.89
CA LEU A 9 -17.97 -10.28 16.89
C LEU A 9 -18.23 -8.86 16.39
N GLU A 10 -18.12 -7.86 17.25
CA GLU A 10 -18.33 -6.44 16.87
C GLU A 10 -17.23 -5.88 15.95
N VAL A 11 -15.98 -6.36 16.04
CA VAL A 11 -14.86 -5.85 15.24
C VAL A 11 -14.61 -6.66 13.97
N VAL A 12 -14.74 -7.99 14.04
CA VAL A 12 -14.39 -8.88 12.92
C VAL A 12 -15.51 -9.00 11.88
N GLN A 13 -16.79 -9.01 12.32
CA GLN A 13 -17.93 -9.14 11.38
C GLN A 13 -17.97 -8.04 10.32
N PRO A 14 -17.84 -6.75 10.65
CA PRO A 14 -17.89 -5.70 9.64
C PRO A 14 -16.63 -5.64 8.76
N LEU A 15 -15.46 -6.09 9.24
CA LEU A 15 -14.28 -6.26 8.39
C LEU A 15 -14.47 -7.37 7.34
N ARG A 16 -15.25 -8.40 7.66
CA ARG A 16 -15.65 -9.42 6.68
C ARG A 16 -16.48 -8.87 5.53
N LEU A 17 -17.27 -7.82 5.74
CA LEU A 17 -18.01 -7.15 4.66
C LEU A 17 -17.10 -6.38 3.71
N CYS A 18 -15.93 -5.95 4.19
CA CYS A 18 -14.95 -5.18 3.42
C CYS A 18 -13.87 -6.06 2.73
N TRP A 19 -13.97 -7.40 2.78
CA TRP A 19 -12.95 -8.29 2.23
C TRP A 19 -12.59 -7.97 0.76
N TRP A 20 -13.57 -7.56 -0.04
CA TRP A 20 -13.41 -7.24 -1.44
C TRP A 20 -12.50 -6.04 -1.68
N ILE A 21 -12.49 -5.05 -0.76
CA ILE A 21 -11.61 -3.87 -0.83
C ILE A 21 -10.15 -4.30 -0.70
N PHE A 22 -9.86 -5.19 0.26
CA PHE A 22 -8.53 -5.76 0.43
C PHE A 22 -8.11 -6.63 -0.75
N ALA A 23 -9.07 -7.36 -1.36
CA ALA A 23 -8.82 -8.15 -2.56
C ALA A 23 -8.48 -7.26 -3.77
N VAL A 24 -9.24 -6.19 -4.00
CA VAL A 24 -8.97 -5.23 -5.10
C VAL A 24 -7.63 -4.53 -4.87
N ARG A 25 -7.34 -4.08 -3.64
CA ARG A 25 -6.06 -3.44 -3.29
C ARG A 25 -4.88 -4.39 -3.52
N GLY A 26 -5.02 -5.65 -3.10
CA GLY A 26 -4.01 -6.68 -3.32
C GLY A 26 -3.79 -6.95 -4.81
N GLY A 27 -4.87 -7.11 -5.58
CA GLY A 27 -4.82 -7.30 -7.03
C GLY A 27 -4.16 -6.14 -7.76
N LEU A 28 -4.52 -4.89 -7.43
CA LEU A 28 -3.89 -3.70 -7.98
C LEU A 28 -2.38 -3.65 -7.69
N ALA A 29 -1.96 -3.98 -6.46
CA ALA A 29 -0.55 -3.99 -6.11
C ALA A 29 0.23 -5.08 -6.89
N VAL A 30 -0.36 -6.26 -7.10
CA VAL A 30 0.26 -7.31 -7.92
C VAL A 30 0.39 -6.88 -9.38
N VAL A 31 -0.67 -6.33 -9.97
CA VAL A 31 -0.63 -5.82 -11.36
C VAL A 31 0.43 -4.73 -11.50
N PHE A 32 0.46 -3.78 -10.57
CA PHE A 32 1.46 -2.72 -10.56
C PHE A 32 2.89 -3.27 -10.44
N ALA A 33 3.12 -4.24 -9.56
CA ALA A 33 4.42 -4.90 -9.41
C ALA A 33 4.88 -5.58 -10.69
N VAL A 34 3.98 -6.30 -11.38
CA VAL A 34 4.28 -6.96 -12.66
C VAL A 34 4.62 -5.93 -13.73
N VAL A 35 3.82 -4.86 -13.84
CA VAL A 35 4.09 -3.78 -14.82
C VAL A 35 5.43 -3.12 -14.54
N LEU A 36 5.77 -2.82 -13.28
CA LEU A 36 7.08 -2.27 -12.91
C LEU A 36 8.23 -3.21 -13.26
N PHE A 37 8.06 -4.50 -12.97
CA PHE A 37 9.08 -5.51 -13.28
C PHE A 37 9.33 -5.62 -14.79
N LEU A 38 8.26 -5.67 -15.59
CA LEU A 38 8.35 -5.70 -17.04
C LEU A 38 9.00 -4.42 -17.58
N THR A 39 8.58 -3.26 -17.09
CA THR A 39 9.17 -1.97 -17.45
C THR A 39 10.67 -1.94 -17.13
N SER A 40 11.06 -2.39 -15.93
CA SER A 40 12.46 -2.47 -15.51
C SER A 40 13.29 -3.42 -16.38
N SER A 41 12.69 -4.52 -16.83
CA SER A 41 13.38 -5.53 -17.65
C SER A 41 13.54 -5.11 -19.10
N PHE A 42 12.49 -4.53 -19.71
CA PHE A 42 12.48 -4.16 -21.11
C PHE A 42 13.09 -2.79 -21.40
N LEU A 43 12.86 -1.80 -20.52
CA LEU A 43 13.35 -0.43 -20.67
C LEU A 43 14.70 -0.20 -19.97
N GLY A 44 15.32 -1.25 -19.42
CA GLY A 44 16.58 -1.18 -18.68
C GLY A 44 17.75 -0.52 -19.43
N ILE A 45 17.65 -0.36 -20.73
CA ILE A 45 18.64 0.31 -21.59
C ILE A 45 18.40 1.83 -21.62
N PHE A 46 17.17 2.30 -21.32
CA PHE A 46 16.71 3.69 -21.49
C PHE A 46 16.43 4.44 -20.17
N PHE A 47 16.89 3.92 -19.04
CA PHE A 47 16.58 4.48 -17.71
C PHE A 47 17.00 5.94 -17.47
N PHE A 48 17.81 6.51 -18.33
CA PHE A 48 18.24 7.92 -18.27
C PHE A 48 17.43 8.82 -19.23
N ASP A 49 16.47 8.26 -19.95
CA ASP A 49 15.62 9.04 -20.84
C ASP A 49 14.51 9.74 -20.02
N PRO A 50 14.33 11.06 -20.15
CA PRO A 50 13.26 11.81 -19.48
C PRO A 50 11.87 11.24 -19.73
N VAL A 51 11.63 10.64 -20.89
CA VAL A 51 10.36 9.97 -21.24
C VAL A 51 10.07 8.80 -20.28
N THR A 52 11.08 7.99 -19.96
CA THR A 52 10.95 6.86 -19.03
C THR A 52 10.63 7.33 -17.62
N LEU A 53 11.24 8.42 -17.15
CA LEU A 53 10.95 8.99 -15.84
C LEU A 53 9.52 9.54 -15.76
N VAL A 54 9.05 10.22 -16.80
CA VAL A 54 7.64 10.69 -16.89
C VAL A 54 6.68 9.49 -16.85
N TYR A 55 6.96 8.44 -17.62
CA TYR A 55 6.15 7.23 -17.62
C TYR A 55 6.07 6.57 -16.24
N LEU A 56 7.22 6.40 -15.56
CA LEU A 56 7.26 5.84 -14.20
C LEU A 56 6.52 6.72 -13.20
N SER A 57 6.63 8.04 -13.33
CA SER A 57 5.92 9.01 -12.48
C SER A 57 4.40 8.88 -12.64
N LEU A 58 3.92 8.83 -13.87
CA LEU A 58 2.49 8.66 -14.16
C LEU A 58 1.98 7.31 -13.66
N LEU A 59 2.75 6.26 -13.85
CA LEU A 59 2.41 4.90 -13.39
C LEU A 59 2.36 4.82 -11.86
N LEU A 60 3.36 5.38 -11.16
CA LEU A 60 3.37 5.44 -9.69
C LEU A 60 2.24 6.35 -9.18
N GLY A 61 2.06 7.53 -9.77
CA GLY A 61 1.01 8.47 -9.39
C GLY A 61 -0.39 7.87 -9.53
N SER A 62 -0.69 7.22 -10.66
CA SER A 62 -1.98 6.56 -10.89
C SER A 62 -2.23 5.42 -9.90
N PHE A 63 -1.20 4.65 -9.57
CA PHE A 63 -1.30 3.57 -8.58
C PHE A 63 -1.58 4.12 -7.18
N VAL A 64 -0.85 5.15 -6.75
CA VAL A 64 -1.03 5.76 -5.42
C VAL A 64 -2.40 6.44 -5.32
N LEU A 65 -2.85 7.14 -6.38
CA LEU A 65 -4.21 7.72 -6.45
C LEU A 65 -5.30 6.65 -6.35
N SER A 66 -5.17 5.55 -7.11
CA SER A 66 -6.13 4.44 -7.05
C SER A 66 -6.22 3.82 -5.67
N ASN A 67 -5.08 3.63 -4.98
CA ASN A 67 -5.05 3.18 -3.59
C ASN A 67 -5.74 4.18 -2.65
N GLY A 68 -5.49 5.48 -2.82
CA GLY A 68 -6.12 6.53 -2.02
C GLY A 68 -7.65 6.55 -2.18
N LEU A 69 -8.14 6.43 -3.42
CA LEU A 69 -9.58 6.34 -3.71
C LEU A 69 -10.22 5.10 -3.08
N LEU A 70 -9.58 3.93 -3.21
CA LEU A 70 -10.06 2.69 -2.59
C LEU A 70 -10.16 2.81 -1.07
N LEU A 71 -9.18 3.46 -0.43
CA LEU A 71 -9.19 3.71 1.00
C LEU A 71 -10.26 4.72 1.41
N GLY A 72 -10.54 5.72 0.59
CA GLY A 72 -11.66 6.64 0.78
C GLY A 72 -13.01 5.91 0.76
N VAL A 73 -13.21 5.01 -0.22
CA VAL A 73 -14.41 4.14 -0.27
C VAL A 73 -14.46 3.23 0.95
N ALA A 74 -13.34 2.63 1.36
CA ALA A 74 -13.25 1.79 2.55
C ALA A 74 -13.61 2.57 3.83
N ALA A 75 -13.16 3.82 3.95
CA ALA A 75 -13.46 4.69 5.08
C ALA A 75 -14.96 5.05 5.13
N GLY A 76 -15.57 5.38 3.99
CA GLY A 76 -17.01 5.65 3.88
C GLY A 76 -17.85 4.45 4.31
N PHE A 77 -17.50 3.27 3.80
CA PHE A 77 -18.18 2.02 4.17
C PHE A 77 -17.99 1.70 5.67
N ALA A 78 -16.79 1.89 6.20
CA ALA A 78 -16.49 1.70 7.61
C ALA A 78 -17.24 2.71 8.51
N TYR A 79 -17.43 3.93 8.04
CA TYR A 79 -18.24 4.95 8.72
C TYR A 79 -19.71 4.57 8.81
N GLU A 80 -20.32 4.14 7.71
CA GLU A 80 -21.72 3.68 7.66
C GLU A 80 -21.98 2.53 8.64
N HIS A 81 -21.01 1.61 8.78
CA HIS A 81 -21.12 0.46 9.67
C HIS A 81 -20.59 0.75 11.10
N ARG A 82 -20.39 2.03 11.44
CA ARG A 82 -19.92 2.52 12.76
C ARG A 82 -18.64 1.85 13.25
N LEU A 83 -17.73 1.45 12.33
CA LEU A 83 -16.42 0.91 12.68
C LEU A 83 -15.54 1.99 13.28
N HIS A 84 -14.97 1.75 14.44
CA HIS A 84 -14.02 2.69 15.11
C HIS A 84 -12.74 2.95 14.30
N LEU A 85 -12.53 2.22 13.20
CA LEU A 85 -11.31 2.25 12.37
C LEU A 85 -11.45 3.12 11.11
N TRP A 86 -12.63 3.70 10.84
CA TRP A 86 -12.88 4.48 9.63
C TRP A 86 -11.89 5.65 9.45
N TRP A 87 -11.52 6.32 10.54
CA TRP A 87 -10.61 7.46 10.52
C TRP A 87 -9.17 7.07 10.11
N LEU A 88 -8.70 5.84 10.46
CA LEU A 88 -7.40 5.34 10.02
C LEU A 88 -7.38 5.14 8.51
N ALA A 89 -8.41 4.50 7.95
CA ALA A 89 -8.54 4.32 6.52
C ALA A 89 -8.66 5.67 5.78
N LEU A 90 -9.39 6.62 6.37
CA LEU A 90 -9.51 7.98 5.84
C LEU A 90 -8.15 8.69 5.84
N ALA A 91 -7.41 8.63 6.95
CA ALA A 91 -6.11 9.28 7.06
C ALA A 91 -5.09 8.71 6.05
N GLU A 92 -5.00 7.37 5.91
CA GLU A 92 -4.16 6.75 4.89
C GLU A 92 -4.62 7.11 3.48
N GLY A 93 -5.93 7.12 3.24
CA GLY A 93 -6.52 7.50 1.96
C GLY A 93 -6.20 8.94 1.57
N CYS A 94 -6.38 9.90 2.47
CA CYS A 94 -6.02 11.30 2.25
C CYS A 94 -4.52 11.47 2.00
N PHE A 95 -3.68 10.80 2.77
CA PHE A 95 -2.22 10.84 2.57
C PHE A 95 -1.83 10.29 1.19
N ALA A 96 -2.40 9.16 0.78
CA ALA A 96 -2.17 8.58 -0.54
C ALA A 96 -2.68 9.49 -1.67
N LEU A 97 -3.86 10.11 -1.52
CA LEU A 97 -4.39 11.05 -2.51
C LEU A 97 -3.49 12.27 -2.67
N LEU A 98 -3.05 12.88 -1.57
CA LEU A 98 -2.13 14.03 -1.61
C LEU A 98 -0.81 13.68 -2.31
N LEU A 99 -0.21 12.52 -1.97
CA LEU A 99 0.99 12.03 -2.63
C LEU A 99 0.76 11.76 -4.12
N GLY A 100 -0.32 11.10 -4.48
CA GLY A 100 -0.64 10.78 -5.86
C GLY A 100 -0.89 12.02 -6.72
N ILE A 101 -1.59 13.03 -6.18
CA ILE A 101 -1.79 14.32 -6.84
C ILE A 101 -0.44 15.04 -7.01
N TYR A 102 0.38 15.06 -5.96
CA TYR A 102 1.71 15.68 -6.03
C TYR A 102 2.57 15.04 -7.12
N ILE A 103 2.59 13.70 -7.20
CA ILE A 103 3.32 12.96 -8.25
C ILE A 103 2.75 13.30 -9.64
N GLY A 104 1.43 13.36 -9.80
CA GLY A 104 0.76 13.65 -11.06
C GLY A 104 1.02 15.07 -11.58
N ILE A 105 1.16 16.05 -10.69
CA ILE A 105 1.48 17.44 -11.07
C ILE A 105 2.97 17.59 -11.37
N SER A 106 3.84 16.87 -10.66
CA SER A 106 5.30 16.93 -10.79
C SER A 106 5.80 16.02 -11.91
N LEU A 107 5.40 16.29 -13.17
CA LEU A 107 5.71 15.47 -14.35
C LEU A 107 7.22 15.30 -14.64
N MET A 108 8.08 16.14 -14.07
CA MET A 108 9.53 16.08 -14.21
C MET A 108 10.22 15.62 -12.92
N LEU A 109 9.76 14.50 -12.36
CA LEU A 109 10.41 13.90 -11.20
C LEU A 109 11.77 13.32 -11.58
N THR A 110 12.77 13.64 -10.77
CA THR A 110 14.07 12.96 -10.83
C THR A 110 13.95 11.54 -10.23
N SER A 111 14.87 10.65 -10.56
CA SER A 111 14.95 9.32 -9.94
C SER A 111 14.98 9.38 -8.42
N GLN A 112 15.62 10.40 -7.87
CA GLN A 112 15.69 10.68 -6.44
C GLN A 112 14.32 11.05 -5.84
N SER A 113 13.55 11.90 -6.51
CA SER A 113 12.21 12.28 -6.08
C SER A 113 11.25 11.08 -6.11
N LEU A 114 11.37 10.20 -7.13
CA LEU A 114 10.59 8.97 -7.21
C LEU A 114 10.90 8.01 -6.05
N ALA A 115 12.20 7.84 -5.72
CA ALA A 115 12.61 7.01 -4.60
C ALA A 115 12.10 7.57 -3.26
N LEU A 116 12.16 8.90 -3.07
CA LEU A 116 11.64 9.56 -1.88
C LEU A 116 10.12 9.35 -1.74
N LEU A 117 9.36 9.54 -2.80
CA LEU A 117 7.90 9.38 -2.77
C LEU A 117 7.49 7.93 -2.57
N ALA A 118 8.20 6.98 -3.20
CA ALA A 118 8.01 5.55 -2.96
C ALA A 118 8.33 5.18 -1.50
N GLY A 119 9.43 5.71 -0.94
CA GLY A 119 9.78 5.55 0.46
C GLY A 119 8.73 6.09 1.42
N MET A 120 8.23 7.31 1.19
CA MET A 120 7.16 7.92 1.99
C MET A 120 5.87 7.11 1.93
N SER A 121 5.48 6.62 0.75
CA SER A 121 4.29 5.78 0.60
C SER A 121 4.44 4.42 1.31
N ALA A 122 5.63 3.83 1.31
CA ALA A 122 5.93 2.60 2.02
C ALA A 122 5.89 2.80 3.55
N LEU A 123 6.46 3.90 4.06
CA LEU A 123 6.41 4.25 5.49
C LEU A 123 4.98 4.49 5.95
N GLY A 124 4.21 5.33 5.24
CA GLY A 124 2.82 5.61 5.57
C GLY A 124 1.97 4.33 5.58
N GLY A 125 2.07 3.51 4.54
CA GLY A 125 1.40 2.22 4.46
C GLY A 125 1.83 1.24 5.56
N GLY A 126 3.12 1.22 5.93
CA GLY A 126 3.65 0.39 7.02
C GLY A 126 3.10 0.79 8.39
N CYS A 127 3.09 2.09 8.69
CA CYS A 127 2.47 2.60 9.91
C CYS A 127 0.99 2.23 10.01
N PHE A 128 0.24 2.36 8.90
CA PHE A 128 -1.16 1.98 8.86
C PHE A 128 -1.36 0.48 9.08
N GLN A 129 -0.56 -0.39 8.44
CA GLN A 129 -0.64 -1.84 8.63
C GLN A 129 -0.39 -2.23 10.09
N ILE A 130 0.59 -1.62 10.76
CA ILE A 130 0.85 -1.86 12.18
C ILE A 130 -0.30 -1.34 13.05
N ALA A 131 -0.84 -0.15 12.78
CA ALA A 131 -1.99 0.38 13.50
C ALA A 131 -3.21 -0.54 13.37
N LEU A 132 -3.46 -1.09 12.18
CA LEU A 132 -4.52 -2.06 11.93
C LEU A 132 -4.24 -3.39 12.66
N ALA A 133 -2.99 -3.87 12.66
CA ALA A 133 -2.58 -5.07 13.38
C ALA A 133 -2.86 -4.96 14.88
N VAL A 134 -2.51 -3.82 15.50
CA VAL A 134 -2.77 -3.57 16.93
C VAL A 134 -4.26 -3.60 17.25
N LYS A 135 -5.11 -3.14 16.34
CA LYS A 135 -6.57 -3.18 16.50
C LYS A 135 -7.15 -4.60 16.32
N LEU A 136 -6.55 -5.39 15.43
CA LEU A 136 -6.91 -6.80 15.18
C LEU A 136 -6.16 -7.79 16.09
N ARG A 137 -5.61 -7.34 17.21
CA ARG A 137 -4.76 -8.13 18.12
C ARG A 137 -5.39 -9.43 18.62
N GLU A 138 -6.70 -9.54 18.59
CA GLU A 138 -7.42 -10.74 19.05
C GLU A 138 -7.44 -11.84 17.98
N ASP A 139 -7.29 -11.48 16.71
CA ASP A 139 -7.15 -12.42 15.59
C ASP A 139 -5.66 -12.66 15.28
N ARG A 140 -5.05 -13.58 16.04
CA ARG A 140 -3.61 -13.88 15.98
C ARG A 140 -3.05 -14.08 14.56
N PRO A 141 -3.67 -14.88 13.65
CA PRO A 141 -3.09 -15.11 12.33
C PRO A 141 -3.10 -13.87 11.46
N ASN A 142 -4.10 -13.00 11.56
CA ASN A 142 -4.16 -11.74 10.83
C ASN A 142 -3.27 -10.67 11.47
N LEU A 143 -3.15 -10.66 12.81
CA LEU A 143 -2.19 -9.83 13.54
C LEU A 143 -0.76 -10.07 13.04
N VAL A 144 -0.30 -11.33 13.01
CA VAL A 144 1.06 -11.68 12.57
C VAL A 144 1.31 -11.25 11.13
N LEU A 145 0.36 -11.55 10.23
CA LEU A 145 0.46 -11.19 8.81
C LEU A 145 0.61 -9.67 8.60
N LEU A 146 -0.23 -8.88 9.27
CA LEU A 146 -0.20 -7.42 9.15
C LEU A 146 1.04 -6.81 9.82
N THR A 147 1.46 -7.35 10.98
CA THR A 147 2.67 -6.86 11.67
C THR A 147 3.91 -7.11 10.83
N ILE A 148 4.08 -8.32 10.27
CA ILE A 148 5.22 -8.63 9.39
C ILE A 148 5.17 -7.74 8.15
N GLY A 149 4.01 -7.62 7.51
CA GLY A 149 3.83 -6.74 6.34
C GLY A 149 4.16 -5.29 6.64
N GLY A 150 3.71 -4.76 7.78
CA GLY A 150 4.00 -3.40 8.22
C GLY A 150 5.48 -3.17 8.53
N LEU A 151 6.15 -4.11 9.22
CA LEU A 151 7.59 -4.02 9.51
C LEU A 151 8.42 -4.06 8.23
N VAL A 152 8.12 -4.96 7.30
CA VAL A 152 8.78 -5.01 5.99
C VAL A 152 8.58 -3.71 5.23
N SER A 153 7.36 -3.15 5.24
CA SER A 153 7.07 -1.84 4.63
C SER A 153 7.91 -0.72 5.24
N LEU A 154 8.06 -0.67 6.56
CA LEU A 154 8.87 0.35 7.23
C LEU A 154 10.37 0.18 6.89
N CYS A 155 10.89 -1.05 6.92
CA CYS A 155 12.27 -1.32 6.54
C CYS A 155 12.56 -0.90 5.09
N VAL A 156 11.70 -1.28 4.15
CA VAL A 156 11.85 -0.90 2.74
C VAL A 156 11.74 0.61 2.57
N GLY A 157 10.80 1.27 3.25
CA GLY A 157 10.66 2.73 3.23
C GLY A 157 11.94 3.44 3.73
N MET A 158 12.55 2.96 4.81
CA MET A 158 13.84 3.50 5.30
C MET A 158 14.97 3.27 4.30
N VAL A 159 15.08 2.08 3.72
CA VAL A 159 16.09 1.78 2.70
C VAL A 159 15.96 2.72 1.50
N PHE A 160 14.74 3.01 1.05
CA PHE A 160 14.52 3.99 -0.02
C PHE A 160 14.99 5.39 0.36
N LEU A 161 14.77 5.83 1.60
CA LEU A 161 15.21 7.14 2.07
C LEU A 161 16.75 7.23 2.21
N GLU A 162 17.40 6.17 2.64
CA GLU A 162 18.87 6.12 2.75
C GLU A 162 19.57 6.08 1.38
N HIS A 163 18.94 5.43 0.39
CA HIS A 163 19.54 5.17 -0.91
C HIS A 163 18.97 6.07 -2.03
N LEU A 164 18.56 7.30 -1.68
CA LEU A 164 18.00 8.29 -2.62
C LEU A 164 18.92 8.61 -3.83
N HIS A 165 20.22 8.39 -3.69
CA HIS A 165 21.21 8.68 -4.74
C HIS A 165 21.50 7.50 -5.67
N GLN A 166 20.85 6.35 -5.47
CA GLN A 166 21.06 5.17 -6.32
C GLN A 166 20.39 5.32 -7.69
N ALA A 167 20.92 4.55 -8.66
CA ALA A 167 20.35 4.50 -10.00
C ALA A 167 18.88 4.03 -9.99
N ALA A 168 18.08 4.56 -10.91
CA ALA A 168 16.64 4.28 -11.00
C ALA A 168 16.33 2.77 -11.16
N ARG A 169 17.18 2.01 -11.83
CA ARG A 169 16.97 0.59 -12.09
C ARG A 169 16.90 -0.29 -10.83
N PRO A 170 17.88 -0.28 -9.91
CA PRO A 170 17.77 -1.06 -8.68
C PRO A 170 16.58 -0.60 -7.84
N THR A 171 16.26 0.69 -7.82
CA THR A 171 15.10 1.25 -7.10
C THR A 171 13.78 0.67 -7.61
N THR A 172 13.57 0.59 -8.93
CA THR A 172 12.34 0.03 -9.51
C THR A 172 12.21 -1.48 -9.31
N LEU A 173 13.32 -2.24 -9.33
CA LEU A 173 13.31 -3.67 -9.04
C LEU A 173 12.94 -3.95 -7.58
N VAL A 174 13.55 -3.20 -6.64
CA VAL A 174 13.21 -3.32 -5.21
C VAL A 174 11.75 -2.93 -4.97
N LEU A 175 11.28 -1.85 -5.61
CA LEU A 175 9.88 -1.42 -5.51
C LEU A 175 8.92 -2.48 -6.07
N SER A 176 9.24 -3.10 -7.21
CA SER A 176 8.39 -4.15 -7.78
C SER A 176 8.31 -5.39 -6.88
N ALA A 177 9.43 -5.83 -6.32
CA ALA A 177 9.45 -6.94 -5.38
C ALA A 177 8.66 -6.63 -4.09
N PHE A 178 8.81 -5.41 -3.58
CA PHE A 178 8.08 -4.93 -2.41
C PHE A 178 6.56 -4.88 -2.65
N GLU A 179 6.11 -4.29 -3.77
CA GLU A 179 4.68 -4.20 -4.10
C GLU A 179 4.08 -5.58 -4.39
N LEU A 180 4.85 -6.51 -4.94
CA LEU A 180 4.42 -7.90 -5.09
C LEU A 180 4.17 -8.56 -3.73
N PHE A 181 5.11 -8.43 -2.79
CA PHE A 181 4.97 -8.93 -1.42
C PHE A 181 3.75 -8.30 -0.73
N ARG A 182 3.58 -6.99 -0.84
CA ARG A 182 2.46 -6.24 -0.29
C ARG A 182 1.12 -6.70 -0.89
N GLY A 183 1.07 -6.88 -2.21
CA GLY A 183 -0.11 -7.39 -2.91
C GLY A 183 -0.52 -8.79 -2.46
N ILE A 184 0.45 -9.69 -2.30
CA ILE A 184 0.22 -11.05 -1.75
C ILE A 184 -0.33 -10.95 -0.32
N THR A 185 0.26 -10.12 0.53
CA THR A 185 -0.16 -9.93 1.92
C THR A 185 -1.63 -9.49 2.00
N TRP A 186 -2.03 -8.48 1.21
CA TRP A 186 -3.42 -8.01 1.17
C TRP A 186 -4.38 -9.03 0.57
N SER A 187 -3.97 -9.78 -0.45
CA SER A 187 -4.78 -10.84 -1.05
C SER A 187 -5.02 -12.00 -0.08
N VAL A 188 -3.99 -12.41 0.66
CA VAL A 188 -4.11 -13.46 1.70
C VAL A 188 -5.04 -12.98 2.82
N LEU A 189 -4.93 -11.72 3.25
CA LEU A 189 -5.83 -11.14 4.26
C LEU A 189 -7.28 -11.17 3.76
N ALA A 190 -7.53 -10.74 2.53
CA ALA A 190 -8.85 -10.75 1.92
C ALA A 190 -9.47 -12.15 1.89
N PHE A 191 -8.67 -13.15 1.51
CA PHE A 191 -9.11 -14.56 1.47
C PHE A 191 -9.46 -15.10 2.86
N ARG A 192 -8.70 -14.73 3.88
CA ARG A 192 -8.97 -15.10 5.27
C ARG A 192 -10.23 -14.44 5.82
N LEU A 193 -10.47 -13.15 5.50
CA LEU A 193 -11.66 -12.43 5.93
C LEU A 193 -12.94 -12.93 5.25
N ARG A 194 -12.83 -13.50 4.05
CA ARG A 194 -13.97 -14.08 3.33
C ARG A 194 -14.49 -15.38 3.96
N ARG A 195 -13.64 -16.16 4.63
CA ARG A 195 -14.01 -17.40 5.35
C ARG A 195 -14.57 -17.09 6.73
#